data_94eb89fe583aba740efde5382ca4e198
#
_entry.id   94eb89fe583aba740efde5382ca4e198
#
_cell.length_a   1.000
_cell.length_b   1.000
_cell.length_c   1.000
_cell.angle_alpha   90.00
_cell.angle_beta   90.00
_cell.angle_gamma   90.00
#
_symmetry.space_group_name_H-M   'P 1'
#
loop_
_entity.id
_entity.type
_entity.pdbx_description
1 polymer ?
#
loop_
_entity_poly.entity_id
_entity_poly.type
_entity_poly.pdbx_seq_one_letter_code
_entity_poly.pdbx_strand_id
1 'polypeptide(L)'
;MRLEWEGESADEQAAARAAEERAELAAGAIGARLSIGNEFSEIRVSRVETRNGARLLIESPRSGQWIALCPLELEALTWQNTATFSAMIGNPFGPLVAEDDPGQPTESHTQDPA
;
A
#
# COMPACT_ATOMS: atom_id res chain seq x y z
N MET A 1 34.67 -9.45 -11.64
CA MET A 1 34.11 -8.73 -10.55
C MET A 1 32.74 -8.21 -10.92
N ARG A 2 31.78 -8.41 -10.09
CA ARG A 2 30.50 -7.93 -10.37
C ARG A 2 30.39 -6.51 -9.92
N LEU A 3 29.92 -5.66 -10.76
CA LEU A 3 29.70 -4.30 -10.37
C LEU A 3 28.28 -4.16 -9.91
N GLU A 4 28.12 -3.73 -8.67
CA GLU A 4 26.83 -3.57 -8.13
C GLU A 4 26.73 -2.15 -7.75
N TRP A 5 25.78 -1.42 -8.22
CA TRP A 5 25.65 -0.03 -7.86
C TRP A 5 24.99 0.07 -6.50
N GLU A 6 25.23 1.17 -5.84
CA GLU A 6 24.79 1.31 -4.46
C GLU A 6 23.29 1.25 -4.33
N GLY A 7 22.55 1.72 -5.30
CA GLY A 7 21.11 1.68 -5.23
C GLY A 7 20.55 0.28 -5.20
N GLU A 8 21.19 -0.63 -5.94
CA GLU A 8 20.74 -2.01 -5.97
C GLU A 8 20.92 -2.67 -4.61
N SER A 9 22.04 -2.43 -3.98
CA SER A 9 22.30 -2.99 -2.66
C SER A 9 21.33 -2.40 -1.63
N ALA A 10 21.08 -1.10 -1.73
CA ALA A 10 20.14 -0.46 -0.81
C ALA A 10 18.74 -0.99 -0.97
N ASP A 11 18.35 -1.29 -2.22
CA ASP A 11 17.02 -1.83 -2.46
C ASP A 11 16.88 -3.23 -1.87
N GLU A 12 17.93 -4.03 -1.97
CA GLU A 12 17.88 -5.36 -1.37
C GLU A 12 17.79 -5.27 0.13
N GLN A 13 18.50 -4.35 0.73
CA GLN A 13 18.45 -4.18 2.16
C GLN A 13 17.07 -3.67 2.61
N ALA A 14 16.49 -2.77 1.83
CA ALA A 14 15.16 -2.27 2.14
C ALA A 14 14.12 -3.38 2.06
N ALA A 15 14.25 -4.25 1.05
CA ALA A 15 13.33 -5.36 0.92
C ALA A 15 13.45 -6.34 2.08
N ALA A 16 14.68 -6.57 2.54
CA ALA A 16 14.89 -7.46 3.67
C ALA A 16 14.27 -6.89 4.94
N ARG A 17 14.45 -5.58 5.15
CA ARG A 17 13.86 -4.93 6.31
C ARG A 17 12.34 -4.98 6.27
N ALA A 18 11.76 -4.76 5.08
CA ALA A 18 10.32 -4.81 4.95
C ALA A 18 9.79 -6.21 5.25
N ALA A 19 10.51 -7.23 4.80
CA ALA A 19 10.09 -8.59 5.07
C ALA A 19 10.15 -8.90 6.57
N GLU A 20 11.16 -8.38 7.26
CA GLU A 20 11.26 -8.56 8.69
C GLU A 20 10.14 -7.84 9.42
N GLU A 21 9.83 -6.63 8.99
CA GLU A 21 8.73 -5.89 9.61
C GLU A 21 7.41 -6.60 9.41
N ARG A 22 7.19 -7.13 8.20
CA ARG A 22 5.96 -7.87 7.95
C ARG A 22 5.87 -9.11 8.85
N ALA A 23 6.99 -9.80 9.02
CA ALA A 23 7.00 -10.99 9.85
C ALA A 23 6.71 -10.65 11.32
N GLU A 24 7.26 -9.54 11.79
CA GLU A 24 6.99 -9.11 13.15
C GLU A 24 5.52 -8.75 13.33
N LEU A 25 4.95 -8.05 12.37
CA LEU A 25 3.54 -7.72 12.46
C LEU A 25 2.68 -8.97 12.43
N ALA A 26 3.02 -9.89 11.54
CA ALA A 26 2.24 -11.12 11.42
C ALA A 26 2.32 -11.96 12.69
N ALA A 27 3.41 -11.87 13.42
CA ALA A 27 3.55 -12.60 14.67
C ALA A 27 2.56 -12.11 15.72
N GLY A 28 2.08 -10.88 15.59
CA GLY A 28 1.07 -10.36 16.51
C GLY A 28 -0.35 -10.55 16.03
N ALA A 29 -0.57 -11.44 15.08
CA ALA A 29 -1.89 -11.65 14.52
C ALA A 29 -2.83 -12.26 15.56
N ILE A 30 -4.06 -11.79 15.55
CA ILE A 30 -5.08 -12.25 16.46
C ILE A 30 -6.27 -12.69 15.61
N GLY A 31 -6.72 -13.92 15.88
CA GLY A 31 -7.85 -14.46 15.14
C GLY A 31 -7.45 -15.02 13.81
N ALA A 32 -8.45 -15.40 13.03
CA ALA A 32 -8.20 -16.06 11.77
C ALA A 32 -7.83 -15.06 10.69
N ARG A 33 -6.94 -15.48 9.82
CA ARG A 33 -6.58 -14.67 8.67
C ARG A 33 -7.65 -14.87 7.60
N LEU A 34 -8.00 -13.78 6.93
CA LEU A 34 -9.03 -13.80 5.92
C LEU A 34 -8.40 -13.65 4.55
N SER A 35 -8.87 -14.44 3.62
CA SER A 35 -8.40 -14.32 2.23
C SER A 35 -9.55 -13.90 1.33
N ILE A 36 -9.28 -12.96 0.45
CA ILE A 36 -10.24 -12.44 -0.50
C ILE A 36 -9.57 -12.48 -1.85
N GLY A 37 -10.19 -13.16 -2.81
CA GLY A 37 -9.52 -13.27 -4.10
C GLY A 37 -10.47 -13.51 -5.25
N ASN A 38 -9.95 -13.28 -6.44
CA ASN A 38 -10.62 -13.63 -7.67
C ASN A 38 -9.54 -14.00 -8.69
N GLU A 39 -9.90 -14.05 -9.96
CA GLU A 39 -8.94 -14.48 -10.97
C GLU A 39 -7.83 -13.49 -11.20
N PHE A 40 -7.99 -12.24 -10.73
CA PHE A 40 -6.99 -11.21 -10.98
C PHE A 40 -6.09 -10.96 -9.77
N SER A 41 -6.57 -11.23 -8.57
CA SER A 41 -5.85 -10.80 -7.38
C SER A 41 -6.24 -11.64 -6.17
N GLU A 42 -5.34 -11.74 -5.24
CA GLU A 42 -5.62 -12.40 -3.97
C GLU A 42 -5.01 -11.57 -2.85
N ILE A 43 -5.78 -11.33 -1.82
CA ILE A 43 -5.35 -10.53 -0.69
C ILE A 43 -5.62 -11.29 0.59
N ARG A 44 -4.71 -11.18 1.53
CA ARG A 44 -4.87 -11.75 2.87
C ARG A 44 -4.87 -10.63 3.87
N VAL A 45 -5.81 -10.67 4.80
CA VAL A 45 -5.89 -9.64 5.83
C VAL A 45 -5.87 -10.30 7.19
N SER A 46 -5.24 -9.64 8.15
CA SER A 46 -5.14 -10.12 9.52
C SER A 46 -5.21 -8.94 10.46
N ARG A 47 -5.88 -9.13 11.58
CA ARG A 47 -5.82 -8.15 12.64
C ARG A 47 -4.56 -8.42 13.44
N VAL A 48 -3.75 -7.41 13.65
CA VAL A 48 -2.52 -7.56 14.41
C VAL A 48 -2.49 -6.54 15.53
N GLU A 49 -1.85 -6.91 16.63
CA GLU A 49 -1.67 -6.00 17.75
C GLU A 49 -0.23 -5.55 17.73
N THR A 50 -0.02 -4.26 17.86
CA THR A 50 1.31 -3.71 17.92
C THR A 50 1.44 -2.88 19.18
N ARG A 51 2.66 -2.46 19.46
CA ARG A 51 2.91 -1.59 20.60
C ARG A 51 2.04 -0.34 20.55
N ASN A 52 1.72 0.11 19.34
CA ASN A 52 0.94 1.32 19.16
C ASN A 52 -0.53 1.04 18.88
N GLY A 53 -1.00 -0.16 19.14
CA GLY A 53 -2.41 -0.49 19.00
C GLY A 53 -2.69 -1.48 17.89
N ALA A 54 -3.97 -1.69 17.66
CA ALA A 54 -4.42 -2.64 16.65
C ALA A 54 -4.24 -2.08 15.25
N ARG A 55 -3.91 -2.96 14.32
CA ARG A 55 -3.79 -2.58 12.92
C ARG A 55 -4.33 -3.69 12.05
N LEU A 56 -4.61 -3.37 10.80
CA LEU A 56 -4.99 -4.37 9.83
C LEU A 56 -3.82 -4.58 8.90
N LEU A 57 -3.30 -5.80 8.89
CA LEU A 57 -2.21 -6.15 7.99
C LEU A 57 -2.82 -6.70 6.70
N ILE A 58 -2.50 -6.07 5.60
CA ILE A 58 -3.01 -6.45 4.28
C ILE A 58 -1.83 -6.91 3.46
N GLU A 59 -1.89 -8.13 2.95
CA GLU A 59 -0.78 -8.72 2.21
C GLU A 59 -1.25 -9.18 0.86
N SER A 60 -0.40 -8.97 -0.13
CA SER A 60 -0.62 -9.49 -1.48
C SER A 60 0.36 -10.64 -1.69
N PRO A 61 -0.09 -11.90 -1.61
CA PRO A 61 0.86 -13.02 -1.76
C PRO A 61 1.53 -13.05 -3.11
N ARG A 62 0.86 -12.58 -4.15
CA ARG A 62 1.43 -12.64 -5.48
C ARG A 62 2.55 -11.66 -5.68
N SER A 63 2.37 -10.43 -5.22
CA SER A 63 3.36 -9.40 -5.44
C SER A 63 4.36 -9.29 -4.30
N GLY A 64 4.03 -9.82 -3.14
CA GLY A 64 4.85 -9.66 -1.95
C GLY A 64 4.68 -8.33 -1.27
N GLN A 65 3.80 -7.48 -1.78
CA GLN A 65 3.55 -6.18 -1.16
C GLN A 65 2.63 -6.32 0.04
N TRP A 66 2.78 -5.42 0.98
CA TRP A 66 1.94 -5.45 2.17
C TRP A 66 1.87 -4.06 2.76
N ILE A 67 0.85 -3.84 3.57
CA ILE A 67 0.70 -2.58 4.30
C ILE A 67 -0.05 -2.87 5.59
N ALA A 68 0.23 -2.10 6.62
CA ALA A 68 -0.49 -2.21 7.89
C ALA A 68 -1.15 -0.87 8.14
N LEU A 69 -2.46 -0.89 8.32
CA LEU A 69 -3.23 0.35 8.46
C LEU A 69 -3.79 0.45 9.86
N CYS A 70 -3.69 1.64 10.44
CA CYS A 70 -4.29 1.92 11.74
C CYS A 70 -5.78 2.20 11.57
N PRO A 71 -6.56 2.20 12.65
CA PRO A 71 -8.00 2.42 12.53
C PRO A 71 -8.37 3.73 11.84
N LEU A 72 -7.60 4.77 12.04
CA LEU A 72 -7.92 6.05 11.40
C LEU A 72 -7.73 5.96 9.89
N GLU A 73 -6.67 5.29 9.46
CA GLU A 73 -6.43 5.08 8.04
C GLU A 73 -7.52 4.21 7.43
N LEU A 74 -7.97 3.20 8.16
CA LEU A 74 -9.04 2.37 7.68
C LEU A 74 -10.33 3.17 7.57
N GLU A 75 -10.59 4.02 8.53
CA GLU A 75 -11.77 4.86 8.47
C GLU A 75 -11.72 5.77 7.25
N ALA A 76 -10.55 6.29 6.94
CA ALA A 76 -10.40 7.16 5.78
C ALA A 76 -10.75 6.46 4.48
N LEU A 77 -10.56 5.15 4.41
CA LEU A 77 -10.94 4.41 3.22
C LEU A 77 -12.44 4.44 2.99
N THR A 78 -13.22 4.55 4.06
CA THR A 78 -14.67 4.57 3.91
C THR A 78 -15.17 5.87 3.32
N TRP A 79 -14.32 6.89 3.25
CA TRP A 79 -14.69 8.17 2.68
C TRP A 79 -14.33 8.27 1.20
N GLN A 80 -13.70 7.25 0.67
CA GLN A 80 -13.22 7.28 -0.71
C GLN A 80 -14.28 6.81 -1.68
N ASN A 81 -14.01 7.00 -2.96
CA ASN A 81 -14.94 6.56 -3.98
C ASN A 81 -14.19 5.74 -5.02
N THR A 82 -14.94 5.27 -6.01
CA THR A 82 -14.36 4.41 -7.03
C THR A 82 -13.22 5.07 -7.79
N ALA A 83 -13.31 6.39 -7.99
CA ALA A 83 -12.27 7.08 -8.75
C ALA A 83 -10.92 7.01 -8.06
N THR A 84 -10.91 7.09 -6.72
CA THR A 84 -9.67 6.97 -5.99
C THR A 84 -9.02 5.62 -6.23
N PHE A 85 -9.81 4.56 -6.16
CA PHE A 85 -9.26 3.22 -6.32
C PHE A 85 -8.86 2.95 -7.76
N SER A 86 -9.59 3.49 -8.72
CA SER A 86 -9.19 3.35 -10.11
C SER A 86 -7.84 4.02 -10.36
N ALA A 87 -7.60 5.16 -9.74
CA ALA A 87 -6.33 5.84 -9.88
C ALA A 87 -5.20 5.02 -9.26
N MET A 88 -5.46 4.40 -8.12
CA MET A 88 -4.45 3.56 -7.49
C MET A 88 -4.09 2.37 -8.37
N ILE A 89 -5.08 1.76 -8.98
CA ILE A 89 -4.84 0.60 -9.84
C ILE A 89 -4.09 1.00 -11.09
N GLY A 90 -4.44 2.16 -11.67
CA GLY A 90 -3.80 2.61 -12.89
C GLY A 90 -2.40 3.15 -12.69
N ASN A 91 -2.06 3.57 -11.47
CA ASN A 91 -0.75 4.11 -11.20
C ASN A 91 -0.33 3.74 -9.78
N PRO A 92 -0.04 2.46 -9.55
CA PRO A 92 0.10 1.94 -8.19
C PRO A 92 1.24 2.55 -7.40
N PHE A 93 2.26 3.06 -8.06
CA PHE A 93 3.39 3.62 -7.34
C PHE A 93 3.53 5.12 -7.52
N GLY A 94 2.51 5.74 -8.10
CA GLY A 94 2.52 7.18 -8.27
C GLY A 94 1.73 7.87 -7.18
N PRO A 95 1.74 9.20 -7.19
CA PRO A 95 0.97 9.92 -6.17
C PRO A 95 -0.51 9.77 -6.42
N LEU A 96 -1.23 9.62 -5.34
CA LEU A 96 -2.67 9.53 -5.43
C LEU A 96 -3.30 10.83 -5.77
N VAL A 97 -2.77 11.89 -5.24
CA VAL A 97 -3.27 13.19 -5.51
C VAL A 97 -2.79 13.57 -6.85
N ALA A 98 -3.68 13.98 -7.67
CA ALA A 98 -3.31 14.40 -8.97
C ALA A 98 -2.40 15.49 -8.83
N GLU A 99 -1.20 15.28 -9.10
CA GLU A 99 -0.33 16.27 -9.14
C GLU A 99 -0.64 17.01 -10.23
N ASP A 100 -0.72 18.16 -10.09
CA ASP A 100 -0.92 18.94 -11.16
C ASP A 100 0.21 18.81 -11.97
N ASP A 101 0.14 17.98 -12.82
CA ASP A 101 0.99 17.94 -13.85
C ASP A 101 1.16 19.28 -14.34
N PRO A 102 2.26 19.78 -14.45
CA PRO A 102 2.44 21.11 -14.93
C PRO A 102 1.85 21.32 -16.28
N GLY A 103 1.63 20.32 -16.96
CA GLY A 103 0.95 20.48 -18.14
C GLY A 103 -0.50 20.37 -18.03
N GLN A 104 -1.02 20.13 -16.84
CA GLN A 104 -2.36 19.96 -16.66
C GLN A 104 -2.88 21.06 -15.95
N PRO A 105 -3.70 21.73 -16.45
CA PRO A 105 -4.31 22.79 -15.70
C PRO A 105 -5.21 22.24 -14.68
N THR A 106 -5.61 22.50 -14.19
CA THR A 106 -6.14 21.99 -13.31
C THR A 106 -7.33 21.99 -13.04
N GLU A 107 -6.99 21.49 -13.61
CA GLU A 107 -7.56 21.68 -13.26
C GLU A 107 -8.30 21.56 -13.02
N SER A 108 -8.55 21.59 -13.38
CA SER A 108 -8.86 21.93 -13.07
C SER A 108 -9.56 21.71 -12.83
N HIS A 109 -9.74 21.73 -13.19
CA HIS A 109 -9.81 21.96 -12.88
C HIS A 109 -10.33 22.02 -12.76
N THR A 110 -10.50 22.17 -13.09
CA THR A 110 -10.47 22.63 -12.94
C THR A 110 -10.92 22.73 -12.78
N GLN A 111 -11.09 22.84 -13.07
CA GLN A 111 -10.97 23.30 -12.90
C GLN A 111 -11.33 23.73 -12.84
N ASP A 112 -11.57 23.83 -13.26
CA ASP A 112 -11.50 24.51 -13.23
C ASP A 112 -11.93 25.03 -13.22
N PRO A 113 -12.42 25.33 -13.39
CA PRO A 113 -12.39 25.93 -13.53
C PRO A 113 -12.49 26.31 -13.32
N ALA A 114 -12.70 26.75 -13.57
CA ALA A 114 -12.29 27.10 -13.58
C ALA A 114 -12.16 27.00 -13.23
#